data_17113449e7fc6c8ce3df50ad2a5ea07c
#
_entry.id   17113449e7fc6c8ce3df50ad2a5ea07c
#
_cell.length_a   1.000
_cell.length_b   1.000
_cell.length_c   1.000
_cell.angle_alpha   90.00
_cell.angle_beta   90.00
_cell.angle_gamma   90.00
#
_symmetry.space_group_name_H-M   'P 1'
#
loop_
_entity.id
_entity.type
_entity.pdbx_description
1 polymer ?
#
loop_
_entity_poly.entity_id
_entity_poly.type
_entity_poly.pdbx_seq_one_letter_code
_entity_poly.pdbx_strand_id
1 'polypeptide(L)'
;MCIRDRRIIRDTIAARAYDPLGYAAIPELTIDSAVIARSAQTDDVAIITIGRSCGEGADRLHATEYLLSDVEHRLIAQVSRAFHAARKRVIVVLNVSGVVEVASWRSLADAVVLSWLPGQEAGDAVCRVLTGKVCPSGRLTMTFPLRYEDCSTYDNFPYDYHGPKAIGNYPKIPRTPAIKNVHYVDYVEGMYVGYRYFDTFNRPVAYPFGFGLSYTTFAYSDAVCRAQADGNFALSVKVTNTGTCAGKEVVQVYAPVRSLRHQLVAFGKTRTLQPGESETLSLTITQRDLACFDEAQNAWVLDAGDYTLEIGANARDARLKAHIQVSAPLVVERVNGVLR
;
A
#
# COMPACT_ATOMS: atom_id res chain seq x y z
N MET A 1 -1.05 -21.83 -14.31
CA MET A 1 0.24 -22.25 -14.89
C MET A 1 1.36 -21.74 -14.01
N CYS A 2 2.18 -22.60 -13.44
CA CYS A 2 3.43 -22.23 -12.80
C CYS A 2 4.56 -22.59 -13.77
N ILE A 3 4.98 -21.66 -14.62
CA ILE A 3 6.05 -21.89 -15.60
C ILE A 3 7.39 -21.58 -14.91
N ARG A 4 7.69 -22.21 -13.79
CA ARG A 4 9.06 -22.25 -13.29
C ARG A 4 9.56 -23.69 -13.41
N ASP A 5 10.26 -23.97 -14.53
CA ASP A 5 10.99 -25.22 -14.61
C ASP A 5 12.05 -25.27 -13.51
N ARG A 6 11.87 -26.18 -12.55
CA ARG A 6 12.80 -26.35 -11.42
C ARG A 6 14.25 -26.54 -11.86
N ARG A 7 14.51 -27.07 -13.06
CA ARG A 7 15.85 -27.23 -13.60
C ARG A 7 16.47 -25.89 -13.95
N ILE A 8 15.75 -25.03 -14.66
CA ILE A 8 16.23 -23.71 -15.07
C ILE A 8 16.55 -22.87 -13.80
N ILE A 9 15.67 -22.90 -12.80
CA ILE A 9 15.90 -22.19 -11.53
C ILE A 9 17.14 -22.72 -10.82
N ARG A 10 17.27 -24.04 -10.69
CA ARG A 10 18.43 -24.68 -10.05
C ARG A 10 19.72 -24.31 -10.78
N ASP A 11 19.75 -24.39 -12.10
CA ASP A 11 20.94 -24.12 -12.90
C ASP A 11 21.30 -22.63 -12.87
N THR A 12 20.30 -21.75 -12.85
CA THR A 12 20.52 -20.29 -12.66
C THR A 12 21.06 -19.97 -11.27
N ILE A 13 20.58 -20.63 -10.21
CA ILE A 13 21.08 -20.46 -8.86
C ILE A 13 22.51 -21.03 -8.75
N ALA A 14 22.77 -22.20 -9.32
CA ALA A 14 24.08 -22.85 -9.30
C ALA A 14 25.16 -22.06 -10.10
N ALA A 15 24.77 -21.37 -11.14
CA ALA A 15 25.68 -20.54 -11.97
C ALA A 15 26.06 -19.21 -11.30
N ARG A 16 25.49 -18.85 -10.16
CA ARG A 16 25.76 -17.61 -9.45
C ARG A 16 26.91 -17.73 -8.46
N ALA A 17 27.75 -16.70 -8.43
CA ALA A 17 28.65 -16.51 -7.34
C ALA A 17 27.85 -16.47 -6.01
N TYR A 18 28.34 -17.17 -5.00
CA TYR A 18 27.75 -17.21 -3.67
C TYR A 18 27.55 -15.78 -3.13
N ASP A 19 26.29 -15.40 -2.93
CA ASP A 19 25.88 -14.17 -2.26
C ASP A 19 25.34 -14.54 -0.88
N PRO A 20 26.20 -14.45 0.18
CA PRO A 20 25.83 -14.89 1.52
C PRO A 20 24.70 -14.04 2.14
N LEU A 21 24.44 -12.85 1.62
CA LEU A 21 23.42 -11.94 2.12
C LEU A 21 22.14 -11.96 1.28
N GLY A 22 22.11 -12.71 0.16
CA GLY A 22 20.93 -12.90 -0.66
C GLY A 22 20.40 -11.64 -1.36
N TYR A 23 21.18 -10.57 -1.44
CA TYR A 23 20.76 -9.29 -2.02
C TYR A 23 20.74 -9.27 -3.55
N ALA A 24 21.37 -10.24 -4.20
CA ALA A 24 21.34 -10.30 -5.66
C ALA A 24 19.97 -10.75 -6.15
N ALA A 25 19.21 -9.84 -6.76
CA ALA A 25 17.95 -10.20 -7.41
C ALA A 25 18.18 -11.26 -8.49
N ILE A 26 17.37 -12.33 -8.47
CA ILE A 26 17.37 -13.32 -9.56
C ILE A 26 16.65 -12.68 -10.73
N PRO A 27 17.32 -12.46 -11.90
CA PRO A 27 16.64 -11.88 -13.06
C PRO A 27 15.51 -12.80 -13.51
N GLU A 28 14.43 -12.19 -13.99
CA GLU A 28 13.33 -12.94 -14.57
C GLU A 28 13.81 -13.63 -15.86
N LEU A 29 13.32 -14.84 -16.08
CA LEU A 29 13.69 -15.65 -17.25
C LEU A 29 12.75 -15.37 -18.41
N THR A 30 13.30 -15.25 -19.59
CA THR A 30 12.50 -15.20 -20.83
C THR A 30 11.85 -16.56 -21.06
N ILE A 31 10.53 -16.60 -21.19
CA ILE A 31 9.77 -17.80 -21.51
C ILE A 31 9.48 -17.84 -23.00
N ASP A 32 9.69 -19.00 -23.60
CA ASP A 32 9.39 -19.22 -25.02
C ASP A 32 7.90 -19.00 -25.30
N SER A 33 7.60 -18.22 -26.32
CA SER A 33 6.25 -17.91 -26.77
C SER A 33 5.43 -19.16 -27.14
N ALA A 34 6.06 -20.22 -27.61
CA ALA A 34 5.40 -21.50 -27.89
C ALA A 34 4.93 -22.21 -26.59
N VAL A 35 5.69 -22.07 -25.49
CA VAL A 35 5.28 -22.56 -24.18
C VAL A 35 4.07 -21.79 -23.67
N ILE A 36 4.10 -20.44 -23.77
CA ILE A 36 2.98 -19.59 -23.38
C ILE A 36 1.72 -19.93 -24.18
N ALA A 37 1.85 -20.06 -25.50
CA ALA A 37 0.73 -20.38 -26.39
C ALA A 37 0.11 -21.76 -26.08
N ARG A 38 0.93 -22.78 -25.80
CA ARG A 38 0.46 -24.10 -25.38
C ARG A 38 -0.28 -24.04 -24.07
N SER A 39 0.29 -23.38 -23.07
CA SER A 39 -0.36 -23.23 -21.78
C SER A 39 -1.67 -22.45 -21.87
N ALA A 40 -1.77 -21.45 -22.73
CA ALA A 40 -3.02 -20.74 -22.97
C ALA A 40 -4.11 -21.65 -23.58
N GLN A 41 -3.75 -22.76 -24.21
CA GLN A 41 -4.72 -23.77 -24.72
C GLN A 41 -5.14 -24.74 -23.62
N THR A 42 -4.21 -25.20 -22.78
CA THR A 42 -4.41 -26.30 -21.83
C THR A 42 -4.83 -25.85 -20.44
N ASP A 43 -4.39 -24.68 -19.97
CA ASP A 43 -4.61 -24.22 -18.61
C ASP A 43 -5.75 -23.18 -18.57
N ASP A 44 -6.50 -23.13 -17.47
CA ASP A 44 -7.67 -22.24 -17.31
C ASP A 44 -7.31 -20.81 -16.89
N VAL A 45 -6.18 -20.64 -16.20
CA VAL A 45 -5.73 -19.36 -15.65
C VAL A 45 -4.21 -19.27 -15.65
N ALA A 46 -3.67 -18.09 -15.94
CA ALA A 46 -2.27 -17.80 -15.72
C ALA A 46 -2.07 -17.07 -14.38
N ILE A 47 -1.06 -17.48 -13.63
CA ILE A 47 -0.61 -16.80 -12.42
C ILE A 47 0.85 -16.41 -12.62
N ILE A 48 1.12 -15.11 -12.60
CA ILE A 48 2.47 -14.53 -12.71
C ILE A 48 2.85 -14.00 -11.32
N THR A 49 3.99 -14.41 -10.80
CA THR A 49 4.50 -13.90 -9.53
C THR A 49 5.66 -12.95 -9.79
N ILE A 50 5.55 -11.72 -9.31
CA ILE A 50 6.62 -10.74 -9.31
C ILE A 50 7.17 -10.65 -7.88
N GLY A 51 8.46 -10.90 -7.74
CA GLY A 51 9.16 -10.83 -6.45
C GLY A 51 10.14 -9.67 -6.38
N ARG A 52 10.28 -9.08 -5.20
CA ARG A 52 11.36 -8.15 -4.87
C ARG A 52 11.94 -8.51 -3.53
N SER A 53 13.27 -8.46 -3.44
CA SER A 53 13.96 -8.62 -2.17
C SER A 53 13.74 -7.39 -1.27
N CYS A 54 13.95 -7.58 0.03
CA CYS A 54 14.01 -6.48 0.98
C CYS A 54 15.34 -5.72 0.81
N GLY A 55 15.29 -4.39 0.74
CA GLY A 55 16.48 -3.53 0.65
C GLY A 55 17.08 -3.25 2.02
N GLU A 56 17.39 -4.26 2.83
CA GLU A 56 18.03 -4.05 4.12
C GLU A 56 19.43 -3.45 3.95
N GLY A 57 19.71 -2.36 4.66
CA GLY A 57 21.00 -1.66 4.61
C GLY A 57 21.21 -0.72 3.41
N ALA A 58 20.26 -0.63 2.48
CA ALA A 58 20.29 0.30 1.35
C ALA A 58 18.88 0.60 0.83
N ASP A 59 18.72 1.75 0.16
CA ASP A 59 17.50 2.03 -0.57
C ASP A 59 17.32 1.11 -1.77
N ARG A 60 16.06 0.87 -2.12
CA ARG A 60 15.72 0.13 -3.33
C ARG A 60 16.08 0.96 -4.57
N LEU A 61 16.63 0.29 -5.56
CA LEU A 61 16.96 0.93 -6.83
C LEU A 61 15.69 1.19 -7.65
N HIS A 62 15.53 2.44 -8.11
CA HIS A 62 14.39 2.83 -8.94
C HIS A 62 14.23 1.94 -10.17
N ALA A 63 15.31 1.75 -10.94
CA ALA A 63 15.26 1.05 -12.23
C ALA A 63 15.04 -0.47 -12.14
N THR A 64 15.36 -1.12 -11.02
CA THR A 64 15.36 -2.59 -10.92
C THR A 64 14.49 -3.15 -9.80
N GLU A 65 14.12 -2.30 -8.83
CA GLU A 65 13.36 -2.74 -7.65
C GLU A 65 12.01 -2.02 -7.50
N TYR A 66 11.90 -0.77 -8.00
CA TYR A 66 10.62 -0.08 -8.11
C TYR A 66 9.94 -0.36 -9.45
N LEU A 67 10.65 -0.20 -10.56
CA LEU A 67 10.13 -0.54 -11.89
C LEU A 67 10.18 -2.06 -12.13
N LEU A 68 9.32 -2.53 -13.02
CA LEU A 68 9.50 -3.85 -13.62
C LEU A 68 10.63 -3.79 -14.64
N SER A 69 11.39 -4.89 -14.76
CA SER A 69 12.33 -5.07 -15.84
C SER A 69 11.62 -5.25 -17.18
N ASP A 70 12.32 -5.01 -18.28
CA ASP A 70 11.77 -5.25 -19.62
C ASP A 70 11.33 -6.70 -19.84
N VAL A 71 11.99 -7.66 -19.16
CA VAL A 71 11.64 -9.09 -19.24
C VAL A 71 10.32 -9.36 -18.54
N GLU A 72 10.12 -8.79 -17.33
CA GLU A 72 8.86 -8.91 -16.60
C GLU A 72 7.70 -8.23 -17.34
N HIS A 73 7.92 -7.04 -17.89
CA HIS A 73 6.93 -6.37 -18.74
C HIS A 73 6.52 -7.22 -19.94
N ARG A 74 7.52 -7.75 -20.68
CA ARG A 74 7.26 -8.63 -21.81
C ARG A 74 6.53 -9.89 -21.41
N LEU A 75 6.89 -10.50 -20.28
CA LEU A 75 6.23 -11.68 -19.74
C LEU A 75 4.74 -11.40 -19.48
N ILE A 76 4.42 -10.35 -18.73
CA ILE A 76 3.03 -9.98 -18.46
C ILE A 76 2.27 -9.75 -19.78
N ALA A 77 2.84 -8.97 -20.69
CA ALA A 77 2.19 -8.63 -21.96
C ALA A 77 1.96 -9.86 -22.86
N GLN A 78 2.93 -10.76 -22.96
CA GLN A 78 2.83 -11.97 -23.79
C GLN A 78 1.82 -12.96 -23.21
N VAL A 79 1.87 -13.22 -21.91
CA VAL A 79 0.94 -14.11 -21.22
C VAL A 79 -0.48 -13.57 -21.30
N SER A 80 -0.67 -12.27 -21.02
CA SER A 80 -1.99 -11.63 -21.10
C SER A 80 -2.57 -11.74 -22.51
N ARG A 81 -1.79 -11.42 -23.53
CA ARG A 81 -2.24 -11.54 -24.92
C ARG A 81 -2.69 -12.96 -25.27
N ALA A 82 -1.91 -13.98 -24.89
CA ALA A 82 -2.22 -15.36 -25.20
C ALA A 82 -3.46 -15.89 -24.47
N PHE A 83 -3.55 -15.62 -23.15
CA PHE A 83 -4.67 -16.09 -22.34
C PHE A 83 -5.97 -15.34 -22.65
N HIS A 84 -5.92 -14.02 -22.86
CA HIS A 84 -7.10 -13.25 -23.27
C HIS A 84 -7.61 -13.65 -24.65
N ALA A 85 -6.72 -13.97 -25.61
CA ALA A 85 -7.13 -14.52 -26.89
C ALA A 85 -7.88 -15.85 -26.75
N ALA A 86 -7.51 -16.66 -25.75
CA ALA A 86 -8.21 -17.89 -25.37
C ALA A 86 -9.41 -17.65 -24.40
N ARG A 87 -9.78 -16.39 -24.12
CA ARG A 87 -10.83 -15.99 -23.17
C ARG A 87 -10.57 -16.46 -21.73
N LYS A 88 -9.33 -16.57 -21.35
CA LYS A 88 -8.88 -16.99 -20.02
C LYS A 88 -8.29 -15.83 -19.23
N ARG A 89 -8.14 -16.01 -17.92
CA ARG A 89 -7.75 -14.96 -16.99
C ARG A 89 -6.27 -14.96 -16.66
N VAL A 90 -5.77 -13.78 -16.33
CA VAL A 90 -4.37 -13.56 -15.89
C VAL A 90 -4.39 -12.87 -14.54
N ILE A 91 -3.70 -13.46 -13.57
CA ILE A 91 -3.55 -12.95 -12.22
C ILE A 91 -2.06 -12.64 -11.99
N VAL A 92 -1.76 -11.45 -11.51
CA VAL A 92 -0.40 -11.09 -11.07
C VAL A 92 -0.35 -11.06 -9.55
N VAL A 93 0.58 -11.81 -8.96
CA VAL A 93 0.83 -11.84 -7.52
C VAL A 93 2.12 -11.08 -7.25
N LEU A 94 2.01 -10.03 -6.44
CA LEU A 94 3.14 -9.22 -6.01
C LEU A 94 3.63 -9.70 -4.64
N ASN A 95 4.79 -10.32 -4.61
CA ASN A 95 5.52 -10.67 -3.39
C ASN A 95 6.69 -9.70 -3.21
N VAL A 96 6.40 -8.55 -2.64
CA VAL A 96 7.29 -7.39 -2.61
C VAL A 96 7.32 -6.75 -1.22
N SER A 97 8.44 -6.13 -0.86
CA SER A 97 8.62 -5.51 0.46
C SER A 97 8.10 -4.07 0.55
N GLY A 98 7.74 -3.47 -0.56
CA GLY A 98 7.25 -2.08 -0.63
C GLY A 98 6.57 -1.78 -1.95
N VAL A 99 6.19 -0.53 -2.15
CA VAL A 99 5.52 -0.07 -3.38
C VAL A 99 6.38 -0.36 -4.61
N VAL A 100 5.77 -0.90 -5.64
CA VAL A 100 6.33 -1.06 -6.98
C VAL A 100 5.47 -0.33 -7.99
N GLU A 101 6.04 0.04 -9.12
CA GLU A 101 5.28 0.65 -10.21
C GLU A 101 4.26 -0.36 -10.77
N VAL A 102 3.01 0.06 -10.85
CA VAL A 102 1.91 -0.78 -11.35
C VAL A 102 1.10 -0.10 -12.47
N ALA A 103 1.26 1.21 -12.67
CA ALA A 103 0.42 1.97 -13.58
C ALA A 103 0.60 1.56 -15.04
N SER A 104 1.81 1.18 -15.44
CA SER A 104 2.15 0.82 -16.82
C SER A 104 1.63 -0.55 -17.27
N TRP A 105 1.35 -1.47 -16.33
CA TRP A 105 1.03 -2.86 -16.67
C TRP A 105 -0.24 -3.42 -16.01
N ARG A 106 -0.76 -2.80 -14.95
CA ARG A 106 -1.91 -3.36 -14.21
C ARG A 106 -3.14 -3.62 -15.08
N SER A 107 -3.33 -2.85 -16.16
CA SER A 107 -4.44 -3.02 -17.09
C SER A 107 -4.33 -4.27 -17.95
N LEU A 108 -3.17 -4.92 -17.98
CA LEU A 108 -2.95 -6.18 -18.69
C LEU A 108 -3.40 -7.39 -17.87
N ALA A 109 -3.55 -7.27 -16.55
CA ALA A 109 -3.98 -8.34 -15.68
C ALA A 109 -5.46 -8.21 -15.33
N ASP A 110 -6.16 -9.34 -15.18
CA ASP A 110 -7.55 -9.37 -14.69
C ASP A 110 -7.64 -9.15 -13.18
N ALA A 111 -6.60 -9.54 -12.45
CA ALA A 111 -6.48 -9.31 -11.02
C ALA A 111 -5.01 -9.12 -10.60
N VAL A 112 -4.81 -8.28 -9.59
CA VAL A 112 -3.51 -8.10 -8.92
C VAL A 112 -3.68 -8.43 -7.45
N VAL A 113 -2.89 -9.37 -6.95
CA VAL A 113 -2.86 -9.77 -5.54
C VAL A 113 -1.56 -9.28 -4.93
N LEU A 114 -1.64 -8.34 -4.00
CA LEU A 114 -0.49 -7.87 -3.24
C LEU A 114 -0.38 -8.69 -1.96
N SER A 115 0.60 -9.58 -1.90
CA SER A 115 0.85 -10.44 -0.75
C SER A 115 1.87 -9.87 0.24
N TRP A 116 2.56 -8.78 -0.12
CA TRP A 116 3.70 -8.27 0.63
C TRP A 116 4.76 -9.37 0.87
N LEU A 117 5.31 -9.45 2.06
CA LEU A 117 6.21 -10.51 2.53
C LEU A 117 5.46 -11.40 3.54
N PRO A 118 4.68 -12.39 3.10
CA PRO A 118 3.72 -13.11 3.95
C PRO A 118 4.36 -14.17 4.85
N GLY A 119 5.68 -14.30 4.85
CA GLY A 119 6.40 -15.20 5.75
C GLY A 119 6.35 -16.67 5.33
N GLN A 120 6.46 -17.56 6.32
CA GLN A 120 6.63 -19.00 6.10
C GLN A 120 5.45 -19.65 5.39
N GLU A 121 4.22 -19.26 5.71
CA GLU A 121 2.99 -19.83 5.15
C GLU A 121 2.49 -19.09 3.89
N ALA A 122 3.39 -18.38 3.20
CA ALA A 122 3.09 -17.56 2.03
C ALA A 122 2.28 -18.31 0.95
N GLY A 123 2.70 -19.52 0.63
CA GLY A 123 2.06 -20.35 -0.39
C GLY A 123 0.61 -20.68 -0.05
N ASP A 124 0.35 -21.15 1.17
CA ASP A 124 -1.01 -21.49 1.63
C ASP A 124 -1.89 -20.24 1.69
N ALA A 125 -1.38 -19.12 2.24
CA ALA A 125 -2.12 -17.89 2.36
C ALA A 125 -2.58 -17.35 0.98
N VAL A 126 -1.67 -17.31 0.00
CA VAL A 126 -1.99 -16.86 -1.36
C VAL A 126 -2.95 -17.83 -2.04
N CYS A 127 -2.72 -19.15 -1.94
CA CYS A 127 -3.60 -20.17 -2.52
C CYS A 127 -5.02 -20.08 -1.97
N ARG A 128 -5.19 -19.83 -0.67
CA ARG A 128 -6.52 -19.68 -0.05
C ARG A 128 -7.29 -18.49 -0.60
N VAL A 129 -6.61 -17.38 -0.86
CA VAL A 129 -7.22 -16.21 -1.52
C VAL A 129 -7.58 -16.58 -2.96
N LEU A 130 -6.64 -17.07 -3.76
CA LEU A 130 -6.85 -17.39 -5.18
C LEU A 130 -7.95 -18.44 -5.42
N THR A 131 -8.14 -19.36 -4.50
CA THR A 131 -9.17 -20.42 -4.57
C THR A 131 -10.49 -20.02 -3.95
N GLY A 132 -10.62 -18.80 -3.41
CA GLY A 132 -11.84 -18.33 -2.75
C GLY A 132 -12.11 -18.94 -1.38
N LYS A 133 -11.19 -19.74 -0.82
CA LYS A 133 -11.30 -20.28 0.55
C LYS A 133 -11.28 -19.20 1.62
N VAL A 134 -10.63 -18.08 1.31
CA VAL A 134 -10.58 -16.88 2.17
C VAL A 134 -10.94 -15.67 1.31
N CYS A 135 -11.94 -14.93 1.72
CA CYS A 135 -12.30 -13.66 1.13
C CYS A 135 -11.25 -12.60 1.54
N PRO A 136 -10.56 -11.94 0.59
CA PRO A 136 -9.57 -10.93 0.92
C PRO A 136 -10.20 -9.73 1.64
N SER A 137 -9.53 -9.24 2.66
CA SER A 137 -9.98 -8.10 3.46
C SER A 137 -8.84 -7.20 3.92
N GLY A 138 -7.66 -7.36 3.32
CA GLY A 138 -6.52 -6.45 3.48
C GLY A 138 -6.79 -5.11 2.81
N ARG A 139 -6.14 -4.07 3.31
CA ARG A 139 -6.17 -2.72 2.74
C ARG A 139 -4.75 -2.21 2.59
N LEU A 140 -4.50 -1.44 1.55
CA LEU A 140 -3.19 -0.83 1.32
C LEU A 140 -2.85 0.14 2.45
N THR A 141 -1.67 -0.04 3.00
CA THR A 141 -1.09 0.85 4.02
C THR A 141 -0.22 1.95 3.41
N MET A 142 -0.16 2.01 2.10
CA MET A 142 0.60 2.99 1.32
C MET A 142 -0.20 3.40 0.08
N THR A 143 0.01 4.64 -0.38
CA THR A 143 -0.44 5.09 -1.70
C THR A 143 0.47 4.50 -2.77
N PHE A 144 -0.11 3.99 -3.85
CA PHE A 144 0.64 3.60 -5.05
C PHE A 144 0.59 4.77 -6.03
N PRO A 145 1.67 5.51 -6.25
CA PRO A 145 1.70 6.62 -7.20
C PRO A 145 1.61 6.10 -8.64
N LEU A 146 1.34 6.99 -9.58
CA LEU A 146 1.44 6.66 -11.01
C LEU A 146 2.91 6.57 -11.43
N ARG A 147 3.76 7.47 -10.90
CA ARG A 147 5.20 7.52 -11.19
C ARG A 147 5.96 7.82 -9.89
N TYR A 148 7.21 7.46 -9.86
CA TYR A 148 8.09 7.74 -8.74
C TYR A 148 8.26 9.24 -8.49
N GLU A 149 8.32 10.02 -9.55
CA GLU A 149 8.46 11.49 -9.54
C GLU A 149 7.24 12.20 -8.93
N ASP A 150 6.12 11.51 -8.79
CA ASP A 150 4.92 12.07 -8.16
C ASP A 150 5.00 12.07 -6.61
N CYS A 151 6.03 11.46 -6.02
CA CYS A 151 6.23 11.43 -4.56
C CYS A 151 6.73 12.78 -4.04
N SER A 152 6.23 13.21 -2.87
CA SER A 152 6.60 14.51 -2.26
C SER A 152 8.09 14.63 -1.92
N THR A 153 8.77 13.49 -1.75
CA THR A 153 10.18 13.43 -1.37
C THR A 153 11.12 13.21 -2.56
N TYR A 154 10.61 13.17 -3.79
CA TYR A 154 11.39 12.82 -4.97
C TYR A 154 12.61 13.73 -5.17
N ASP A 155 12.45 15.03 -4.97
CA ASP A 155 13.50 16.03 -5.21
C ASP A 155 14.48 16.19 -4.05
N ASN A 156 14.14 15.72 -2.84
CA ASN A 156 14.92 15.96 -1.62
C ASN A 156 15.41 14.69 -0.92
N PHE A 157 15.09 13.50 -1.42
CA PHE A 157 15.58 12.24 -0.89
C PHE A 157 15.89 11.24 -2.02
N PRO A 158 17.11 10.63 -2.04
CA PRO A 158 18.26 10.90 -1.18
C PRO A 158 18.91 12.25 -1.49
N TYR A 159 19.48 12.88 -0.46
CA TYR A 159 20.11 14.20 -0.58
C TYR A 159 21.46 14.15 -1.32
N ASP A 160 21.89 15.28 -1.96
CA ASP A 160 23.13 15.31 -2.77
C ASP A 160 24.38 15.07 -1.92
N TYR A 161 25.10 14.00 -2.23
CA TYR A 161 26.34 13.64 -1.57
C TYR A 161 27.51 13.69 -2.55
N HIS A 162 28.40 14.65 -2.35
CA HIS A 162 29.62 14.83 -3.16
C HIS A 162 30.88 14.17 -2.57
N GLY A 163 30.74 13.34 -1.54
CA GLY A 163 31.84 12.67 -0.85
C GLY A 163 32.08 11.22 -1.25
N PRO A 164 33.11 10.56 -0.69
CA PRO A 164 33.39 9.16 -0.94
C PRO A 164 32.27 8.27 -0.40
N LYS A 165 31.79 7.35 -1.24
CA LYS A 165 30.68 6.45 -0.99
C LYS A 165 31.04 5.36 0.03
N ALA A 166 31.11 5.67 1.29
CA ALA A 166 31.30 4.68 2.34
C ALA A 166 30.28 4.91 3.45
N ILE A 167 29.24 4.13 3.49
CA ILE A 167 28.36 4.01 4.64
C ILE A 167 28.87 2.85 5.48
N GLY A 168 29.60 3.17 6.57
CA GLY A 168 30.08 2.19 7.54
C GLY A 168 31.09 1.17 7.01
N ASN A 169 31.31 0.10 7.78
CA ASN A 169 32.23 -1.00 7.46
C ASN A 169 31.62 -2.05 6.50
N TYR A 170 30.52 -1.75 5.83
CA TYR A 170 29.93 -2.67 4.87
C TYR A 170 30.74 -2.70 3.58
N PRO A 171 31.03 -3.90 3.04
CA PRO A 171 31.74 -4.01 1.78
C PRO A 171 31.01 -3.23 0.69
N LYS A 172 31.77 -2.58 -0.17
CA LYS A 172 31.29 -1.75 -1.28
C LYS A 172 30.21 -2.49 -2.08
N ILE A 173 28.95 -2.28 -1.71
CA ILE A 173 27.83 -2.74 -2.51
C ILE A 173 27.68 -1.70 -3.63
N PRO A 174 27.83 -2.05 -4.91
CA PRO A 174 27.74 -1.11 -6.03
C PRO A 174 26.30 -0.62 -6.28
N ARG A 175 25.48 -0.54 -5.24
CA ARG A 175 24.01 -0.36 -5.33
C ARG A 175 23.53 1.05 -5.15
N THR A 176 24.40 1.98 -4.79
CA THR A 176 23.95 3.35 -4.51
C THR A 176 24.09 4.22 -5.74
N PRO A 177 23.01 4.61 -6.40
CA PRO A 177 23.00 5.88 -7.07
C PRO A 177 23.43 6.93 -6.05
N ALA A 178 24.12 7.97 -6.48
CA ALA A 178 24.75 8.95 -5.62
C ALA A 178 23.82 9.34 -4.45
N ILE A 179 24.14 8.88 -3.25
CA ILE A 179 23.54 9.45 -2.04
C ILE A 179 23.98 10.90 -2.02
N LYS A 180 23.01 11.80 -2.09
CA LYS A 180 23.31 13.21 -2.26
C LYS A 180 24.05 13.79 -1.06
N ASN A 181 23.57 13.58 0.17
CA ASN A 181 24.28 13.98 1.39
C ASN A 181 23.97 12.98 2.53
N VAL A 182 25.01 12.46 3.20
CA VAL A 182 24.83 11.51 4.31
C VAL A 182 24.75 12.20 5.68
N HIS A 183 24.94 13.50 5.76
CA HIS A 183 25.07 14.21 7.03
C HIS A 183 23.75 14.79 7.54
N TYR A 184 22.83 15.12 6.66
CA TYR A 184 21.50 15.62 7.02
C TYR A 184 20.47 15.39 5.92
N VAL A 185 19.21 15.42 6.29
CA VAL A 185 18.06 15.40 5.39
C VAL A 185 17.11 16.50 5.83
N ASP A 186 16.68 17.33 4.88
CA ASP A 186 15.64 18.32 5.12
C ASP A 186 14.28 17.73 4.82
N TYR A 187 13.39 17.69 5.81
CA TYR A 187 12.01 17.24 5.67
C TYR A 187 11.12 18.40 5.15
N VAL A 188 11.45 18.89 3.95
CA VAL A 188 10.75 20.05 3.35
C VAL A 188 9.28 19.79 3.08
N GLU A 189 8.89 18.54 2.94
CA GLU A 189 7.52 18.10 2.76
C GLU A 189 6.65 18.28 4.02
N GLY A 190 7.26 18.41 5.20
CA GLY A 190 6.58 18.56 6.47
C GLY A 190 5.53 17.47 6.69
N MET A 191 4.26 17.88 6.93
CA MET A 191 3.16 16.94 7.15
C MET A 191 2.63 16.29 5.87
N TYR A 192 3.04 16.77 4.69
CA TYR A 192 2.54 16.31 3.39
C TYR A 192 3.29 15.05 2.91
N VAL A 193 3.09 13.94 3.60
CA VAL A 193 3.70 12.64 3.29
C VAL A 193 2.63 11.62 2.91
N GLY A 194 2.92 10.79 1.91
CA GLY A 194 2.04 9.73 1.45
C GLY A 194 0.65 10.24 1.05
N TYR A 195 -0.43 9.57 1.50
CA TYR A 195 -1.80 9.95 1.13
C TYR A 195 -2.16 11.38 1.52
N ARG A 196 -1.58 11.93 2.60
CA ARG A 196 -1.80 13.32 3.01
C ARG A 196 -1.39 14.29 1.91
N TYR A 197 -0.24 14.03 1.26
CA TYR A 197 0.22 14.80 0.11
C TYR A 197 -0.68 14.58 -1.11
N PHE A 198 -0.86 13.33 -1.52
CA PHE A 198 -1.59 13.00 -2.74
C PHE A 198 -3.04 13.52 -2.71
N ASP A 199 -3.70 13.45 -1.55
CA ASP A 199 -5.09 13.87 -1.42
C ASP A 199 -5.23 15.38 -1.22
N THR A 200 -4.34 16.01 -0.44
CA THR A 200 -4.38 17.46 -0.23
C THR A 200 -4.12 18.21 -1.54
N PHE A 201 -3.20 17.75 -2.36
CA PHE A 201 -2.87 18.37 -3.64
C PHE A 201 -3.60 17.75 -4.84
N ASN A 202 -4.57 16.88 -4.58
CA ASN A 202 -5.39 16.19 -5.59
C ASN A 202 -4.54 15.52 -6.70
N ARG A 203 -3.42 14.91 -6.31
CA ARG A 203 -2.53 14.22 -7.25
C ARG A 203 -3.13 12.87 -7.66
N PRO A 204 -3.11 12.50 -8.94
CA PRO A 204 -3.58 11.21 -9.39
C PRO A 204 -2.68 10.08 -8.85
N VAL A 205 -3.29 8.92 -8.58
CA VAL A 205 -2.60 7.74 -8.04
C VAL A 205 -3.06 6.47 -8.75
N ALA A 206 -2.22 5.45 -8.74
CA ALA A 206 -2.59 4.14 -9.24
C ALA A 206 -3.59 3.45 -8.29
N TYR A 207 -3.30 3.47 -6.98
CA TYR A 207 -4.21 3.04 -5.92
C TYR A 207 -4.08 3.98 -4.71
N PRO A 208 -5.18 4.46 -4.14
CA PRO A 208 -5.14 5.30 -2.95
C PRO A 208 -4.78 4.49 -1.70
N PHE A 209 -4.34 5.19 -0.65
CA PHE A 209 -4.21 4.62 0.68
C PHE A 209 -5.53 4.02 1.15
N GLY A 210 -5.47 2.88 1.81
CA GLY A 210 -6.64 2.17 2.29
C GLY A 210 -7.38 1.34 1.24
N PHE A 211 -6.98 1.40 -0.05
CA PHE A 211 -7.64 0.64 -1.11
C PHE A 211 -7.49 -0.88 -0.92
N GLY A 212 -8.51 -1.61 -1.31
CA GLY A 212 -8.52 -3.06 -1.40
C GLY A 212 -9.89 -3.57 -1.83
N LEU A 213 -9.89 -4.63 -2.65
CA LEU A 213 -11.09 -5.30 -3.12
C LEU A 213 -11.45 -6.49 -2.23
N SER A 214 -12.68 -6.93 -2.36
CA SER A 214 -13.23 -8.10 -1.68
C SER A 214 -13.97 -8.97 -2.71
N TYR A 215 -14.27 -10.22 -2.38
CA TYR A 215 -15.16 -11.08 -3.18
C TYR A 215 -16.65 -10.83 -2.88
N THR A 216 -16.94 -9.94 -1.93
CA THR A 216 -18.29 -9.49 -1.60
C THR A 216 -18.34 -7.97 -1.56
N THR A 217 -19.54 -7.42 -1.46
CA THR A 217 -19.78 -5.97 -1.39
C THR A 217 -20.36 -5.57 -0.05
N PHE A 218 -20.16 -4.31 0.35
CA PHE A 218 -20.64 -3.79 1.62
C PHE A 218 -21.33 -2.44 1.43
N ALA A 219 -22.45 -2.25 2.12
CA ALA A 219 -23.12 -0.97 2.28
C ALA A 219 -22.86 -0.40 3.68
N TYR A 220 -22.78 0.92 3.77
CA TYR A 220 -22.66 1.65 5.03
C TYR A 220 -23.90 2.46 5.29
N SER A 221 -24.36 2.50 6.54
CA SER A 221 -25.52 3.29 6.98
C SER A 221 -25.37 3.74 8.43
N ASP A 222 -26.30 4.57 8.87
CA ASP A 222 -26.50 4.94 10.27
C ASP A 222 -25.23 5.50 10.96
N ALA A 223 -24.47 6.34 10.25
CA ALA A 223 -23.29 6.99 10.83
C ALA A 223 -23.69 8.10 11.80
N VAL A 224 -23.35 7.93 13.09
CA VAL A 224 -23.61 8.91 14.14
C VAL A 224 -22.34 9.16 14.94
N CYS A 225 -21.93 10.43 15.03
CA CYS A 225 -20.80 10.85 15.86
C CYS A 225 -21.31 11.67 17.05
N ARG A 226 -20.81 11.39 18.26
CA ARG A 226 -21.20 12.09 19.50
C ARG A 226 -19.97 12.42 20.34
N ALA A 227 -19.93 13.62 20.91
CA ALA A 227 -18.95 13.97 21.92
C ALA A 227 -19.17 13.12 23.19
N GLN A 228 -18.09 12.73 23.84
CA GLN A 228 -18.06 11.99 25.10
C GLN A 228 -17.64 12.90 26.25
N ALA A 229 -17.91 12.45 27.47
CA ALA A 229 -17.59 13.23 28.69
C ALA A 229 -16.08 13.43 28.88
N ASP A 230 -15.25 12.56 28.33
CA ASP A 230 -13.78 12.65 28.35
C ASP A 230 -13.22 13.57 27.26
N GLY A 231 -14.08 14.21 26.46
CA GLY A 231 -13.72 15.10 25.36
C GLY A 231 -13.41 14.38 24.03
N ASN A 232 -13.38 13.05 23.99
CA ASN A 232 -13.24 12.28 22.76
C ASN A 232 -14.58 12.20 22.01
N PHE A 233 -14.58 11.55 20.85
CA PHE A 233 -15.77 11.40 20.01
C PHE A 233 -16.02 9.92 19.73
N ALA A 234 -17.24 9.47 19.98
CA ALA A 234 -17.70 8.13 19.63
C ALA A 234 -18.42 8.18 18.30
N LEU A 235 -17.92 7.44 17.32
CA LEU A 235 -18.55 7.24 16.01
C LEU A 235 -19.11 5.83 15.94
N SER A 236 -20.39 5.70 15.64
CA SER A 236 -20.99 4.44 15.26
C SER A 236 -21.32 4.42 13.77
N VAL A 237 -21.09 3.29 13.11
CA VAL A 237 -21.43 3.09 11.70
C VAL A 237 -21.87 1.64 11.48
N LYS A 238 -23.00 1.45 10.81
CA LYS A 238 -23.51 0.12 10.44
C LYS A 238 -22.96 -0.29 9.09
N VAL A 239 -22.39 -1.49 9.04
CA VAL A 239 -21.89 -2.13 7.81
C VAL A 239 -22.71 -3.36 7.53
N THR A 240 -23.21 -3.48 6.32
CA THR A 240 -24.02 -4.64 5.85
C THR A 240 -23.30 -5.31 4.69
N ASN A 241 -23.14 -6.62 4.74
CA ASN A 241 -22.68 -7.39 3.59
C ASN A 241 -23.82 -7.52 2.58
N THR A 242 -23.70 -6.84 1.44
CA THR A 242 -24.70 -6.81 0.36
C THR A 242 -24.39 -7.77 -0.78
N GLY A 243 -23.27 -8.49 -0.72
CA GLY A 243 -22.86 -9.43 -1.74
C GLY A 243 -23.30 -10.87 -1.45
N THR A 244 -22.64 -11.81 -2.11
CA THR A 244 -23.07 -13.22 -2.15
C THR A 244 -22.20 -14.18 -1.36
N CYS A 245 -21.08 -13.72 -0.81
CA CYS A 245 -20.19 -14.55 0.02
C CYS A 245 -19.81 -13.86 1.33
N ALA A 246 -19.39 -14.65 2.30
CA ALA A 246 -18.95 -14.15 3.59
C ALA A 246 -17.66 -13.31 3.44
N GLY A 247 -17.58 -12.19 4.14
CA GLY A 247 -16.43 -11.31 4.07
C GLY A 247 -16.31 -10.36 5.26
N LYS A 248 -15.22 -9.58 5.25
CA LYS A 248 -14.95 -8.54 6.26
C LYS A 248 -14.70 -7.22 5.56
N GLU A 249 -15.19 -6.14 6.17
CA GLU A 249 -14.94 -4.77 5.69
C GLU A 249 -14.06 -4.01 6.67
N VAL A 250 -13.27 -3.06 6.14
CA VAL A 250 -12.50 -2.11 6.93
C VAL A 250 -13.06 -0.72 6.69
N VAL A 251 -13.75 -0.21 7.69
CA VAL A 251 -14.22 1.18 7.70
C VAL A 251 -13.07 2.09 8.07
N GLN A 252 -12.87 3.14 7.31
CA GLN A 252 -11.83 4.15 7.50
C GLN A 252 -12.49 5.52 7.62
N VAL A 253 -12.02 6.32 8.59
CA VAL A 253 -12.58 7.64 8.89
C VAL A 253 -11.50 8.69 8.71
N TYR A 254 -11.79 9.64 7.86
CA TYR A 254 -10.87 10.73 7.53
C TYR A 254 -11.49 12.06 7.93
N ALA A 255 -10.64 12.97 8.39
CA ALA A 255 -11.01 14.35 8.72
C ALA A 255 -10.00 15.35 8.13
N PRO A 256 -10.42 16.57 7.80
CA PRO A 256 -9.48 17.64 7.55
C PRO A 256 -8.79 18.03 8.88
N VAL A 257 -7.46 18.23 8.83
CA VAL A 257 -6.69 18.70 9.98
C VAL A 257 -5.77 19.82 9.49
N ARG A 258 -6.01 21.05 9.93
CA ARG A 258 -5.36 22.25 9.40
C ARG A 258 -5.42 22.30 7.87
N SER A 259 -4.25 22.28 7.22
CA SER A 259 -4.13 22.32 5.75
C SER A 259 -4.21 20.95 5.07
N LEU A 260 -4.27 19.87 5.85
CA LEU A 260 -4.48 18.53 5.30
C LEU A 260 -5.95 18.34 4.95
N ARG A 261 -6.20 17.84 3.75
CA ARG A 261 -7.55 17.44 3.34
C ARG A 261 -7.99 16.18 4.08
N HIS A 262 -7.10 15.20 4.20
CA HIS A 262 -7.38 13.91 4.81
C HIS A 262 -6.32 13.54 5.86
N GLN A 263 -6.75 13.36 7.08
CA GLN A 263 -6.04 12.66 8.16
C GLN A 263 -6.86 11.45 8.54
N LEU A 264 -6.29 10.27 8.52
CA LEU A 264 -6.94 9.07 9.06
C LEU A 264 -7.05 9.24 10.58
N VAL A 265 -8.27 9.36 11.07
CA VAL A 265 -8.56 9.64 12.48
C VAL A 265 -9.14 8.45 13.23
N ALA A 266 -9.69 7.48 12.51
CA ALA A 266 -10.10 6.20 13.08
C ALA A 266 -10.24 5.14 11.98
N PHE A 267 -10.16 3.89 12.35
CA PHE A 267 -10.52 2.76 11.51
C PHE A 267 -10.97 1.57 12.34
N GLY A 268 -11.74 0.69 11.71
CA GLY A 268 -12.17 -0.55 12.34
C GLY A 268 -12.53 -1.60 11.31
N LYS A 269 -12.39 -2.86 11.71
CA LYS A 269 -12.66 -4.00 10.84
C LYS A 269 -13.82 -4.81 11.42
N THR A 270 -14.79 -5.15 10.56
CA THR A 270 -15.91 -6.00 10.97
C THR A 270 -15.45 -7.43 11.29
N ARG A 271 -16.22 -8.15 12.08
CA ARG A 271 -16.19 -9.60 12.06
C ARG A 271 -16.51 -10.12 10.65
N THR A 272 -16.43 -11.43 10.44
CA THR A 272 -16.93 -12.02 9.18
C THR A 272 -18.45 -11.88 9.14
N LEU A 273 -18.96 -11.19 8.12
CA LEU A 273 -20.39 -11.02 7.87
C LEU A 273 -20.83 -11.97 6.78
N GLN A 274 -21.89 -12.75 7.05
CA GLN A 274 -22.58 -13.55 6.03
C GLN A 274 -23.35 -12.63 5.07
N PRO A 275 -23.71 -13.08 3.86
CA PRO A 275 -24.62 -12.32 2.99
C PRO A 275 -25.88 -11.85 3.71
N GLY A 276 -26.18 -10.55 3.64
CA GLY A 276 -27.30 -9.90 4.33
C GLY A 276 -27.03 -9.54 5.80
N GLU A 277 -25.95 -10.03 6.40
CA GLU A 277 -25.62 -9.76 7.79
C GLU A 277 -25.02 -8.36 7.97
N SER A 278 -25.30 -7.77 9.14
CA SER A 278 -24.81 -6.43 9.50
C SER A 278 -24.07 -6.43 10.84
N GLU A 279 -23.18 -5.46 10.99
CA GLU A 279 -22.54 -5.13 12.25
C GLU A 279 -22.47 -3.61 12.41
N THR A 280 -22.69 -3.13 13.62
CA THR A 280 -22.43 -1.73 13.97
C THR A 280 -21.06 -1.65 14.62
N LEU A 281 -20.13 -1.00 13.93
CA LEU A 281 -18.83 -0.69 14.48
C LEU A 281 -18.92 0.55 15.38
N SER A 282 -18.25 0.49 16.52
CA SER A 282 -18.05 1.63 17.40
C SER A 282 -16.57 2.02 17.36
N LEU A 283 -16.29 3.23 16.92
CA LEU A 283 -14.95 3.79 16.77
C LEU A 283 -14.78 4.99 17.70
N THR A 284 -13.62 5.10 18.33
CA THR A 284 -13.25 6.29 19.09
C THR A 284 -12.32 7.15 18.28
N ILE A 285 -12.62 8.44 18.19
CA ILE A 285 -11.75 9.47 17.63
C ILE A 285 -11.29 10.30 18.82
N THR A 286 -9.99 10.26 19.10
CA THR A 286 -9.44 11.04 20.22
C THR A 286 -9.20 12.49 19.79
N GLN A 287 -9.14 13.39 20.76
CA GLN A 287 -8.73 14.78 20.51
C GLN A 287 -7.36 14.84 19.82
N ARG A 288 -6.48 13.87 20.16
CA ARG A 288 -5.14 13.76 19.59
C ARG A 288 -5.13 13.39 18.11
N ASP A 289 -6.10 12.60 17.64
CA ASP A 289 -6.21 12.20 16.23
C ASP A 289 -6.59 13.37 15.32
N LEU A 290 -7.28 14.38 15.89
CA LEU A 290 -7.67 15.62 15.22
C LEU A 290 -6.70 16.78 15.45
N ALA A 291 -5.72 16.60 16.35
CA ALA A 291 -4.75 17.65 16.69
C ALA A 291 -3.60 17.70 15.67
N CYS A 292 -3.01 18.87 15.53
CA CYS A 292 -1.77 19.10 14.80
C CYS A 292 -0.71 19.64 15.75
N PHE A 293 0.56 19.31 15.50
CA PHE A 293 1.65 19.87 16.29
C PHE A 293 1.85 21.34 15.96
N ASP A 294 1.92 22.16 17.01
CA ASP A 294 2.20 23.58 16.93
C ASP A 294 3.60 23.84 17.51
N GLU A 295 4.54 24.17 16.63
CA GLU A 295 5.94 24.37 16.99
C GLU A 295 6.14 25.57 17.93
N ALA A 296 5.35 26.62 17.77
CA ALA A 296 5.45 27.83 18.61
C ALA A 296 5.03 27.54 20.07
N GLN A 297 4.11 26.63 20.25
CA GLN A 297 3.60 26.23 21.57
C GLN A 297 4.29 24.97 22.11
N ASN A 298 5.09 24.27 21.33
CA ASN A 298 5.60 22.91 21.60
C ASN A 298 4.48 21.97 22.08
N ALA A 299 3.37 21.97 21.38
CA ALA A 299 2.17 21.28 21.82
C ALA A 299 1.37 20.72 20.64
N TRP A 300 0.61 19.66 20.90
CA TRP A 300 -0.45 19.20 20.02
C TRP A 300 -1.71 19.99 20.32
N VAL A 301 -2.21 20.67 19.30
CA VAL A 301 -3.35 21.57 19.41
C VAL A 301 -4.48 21.07 18.52
N LEU A 302 -5.65 20.88 19.10
CA LEU A 302 -6.90 20.70 18.40
C LEU A 302 -7.50 22.10 18.16
N ASP A 303 -7.63 22.48 16.89
CA ASP A 303 -8.15 23.78 16.53
C ASP A 303 -9.69 23.83 16.69
N ALA A 304 -10.25 25.01 17.00
CA ALA A 304 -11.70 25.20 16.97
C ALA A 304 -12.21 25.14 15.52
N GLY A 305 -13.40 24.60 15.34
CA GLY A 305 -14.03 24.53 14.00
C GLY A 305 -14.98 23.36 13.84
N ASP A 306 -15.54 23.28 12.65
CA ASP A 306 -16.42 22.18 12.23
C ASP A 306 -15.60 21.18 11.41
N TYR A 307 -15.54 19.95 11.88
CA TYR A 307 -14.85 18.85 11.24
C TYR A 307 -15.86 17.94 10.55
N THR A 308 -15.74 17.85 9.22
CA THR A 308 -16.51 16.86 8.44
C THR A 308 -15.73 15.56 8.39
N LEU A 309 -16.25 14.54 9.04
CA LEU A 309 -15.72 13.17 8.96
C LEU A 309 -16.18 12.52 7.66
N GLU A 310 -15.25 12.08 6.84
CA GLU A 310 -15.52 11.25 5.67
C GLU A 310 -15.30 9.78 6.04
N ILE A 311 -16.37 8.99 5.96
CA ILE A 311 -16.40 7.58 6.38
C ILE A 311 -16.48 6.72 5.12
N GLY A 312 -15.49 5.86 4.90
CA GLY A 312 -15.40 5.14 3.65
C GLY A 312 -14.52 3.89 3.67
N ALA A 313 -14.32 3.32 2.50
CA ALA A 313 -13.52 2.12 2.31
C ALA A 313 -12.03 2.39 2.03
N ASN A 314 -11.69 3.61 1.67
CA ASN A 314 -10.32 4.10 1.46
C ASN A 314 -10.32 5.63 1.45
N ALA A 315 -9.14 6.23 1.33
CA ALA A 315 -8.97 7.69 1.39
C ALA A 315 -9.72 8.47 0.29
N ARG A 316 -10.22 7.81 -0.74
CA ARG A 316 -10.94 8.44 -1.89
C ARG A 316 -12.32 7.82 -2.16
N ASP A 317 -12.80 6.95 -1.29
CA ASP A 317 -14.13 6.32 -1.39
C ASP A 317 -14.92 6.64 -0.12
N ALA A 318 -15.28 7.92 0.06
CA ALA A 318 -16.17 8.35 1.13
C ALA A 318 -17.62 7.98 0.79
N ARG A 319 -18.26 7.23 1.66
CA ARG A 319 -19.64 6.72 1.49
C ARG A 319 -20.63 7.43 2.39
N LEU A 320 -20.20 7.84 3.58
CA LEU A 320 -21.01 8.58 4.54
C LEU A 320 -20.22 9.78 5.08
N LYS A 321 -20.96 10.71 5.69
CA LYS A 321 -20.38 11.86 6.40
C LYS A 321 -21.00 11.95 7.79
N ALA A 322 -20.18 12.41 8.76
CA ALA A 322 -20.61 12.82 10.08
C ALA A 322 -19.89 14.12 10.43
N HIS A 323 -20.33 14.80 11.48
CA HIS A 323 -19.78 16.11 11.84
C HIS A 323 -19.39 16.13 13.30
N ILE A 324 -18.30 16.82 13.59
CA ILE A 324 -17.80 17.16 14.93
C ILE A 324 -17.66 18.67 14.98
N GLN A 325 -18.17 19.30 16.05
CA GLN A 325 -17.95 20.71 16.35
C GLN A 325 -17.03 20.84 17.55
N VAL A 326 -15.94 21.58 17.38
CA VAL A 326 -14.99 21.95 18.45
C VAL A 326 -15.16 23.45 18.71
N SER A 327 -15.71 23.80 19.86
CA SER A 327 -16.11 25.18 20.16
C SER A 327 -14.95 26.11 20.49
N ALA A 328 -13.83 25.60 20.97
CA ALA A 328 -12.63 26.38 21.31
C ALA A 328 -11.37 25.53 21.07
N PRO A 329 -10.23 26.17 20.74
CA PRO A 329 -8.98 25.44 20.59
C PRO A 329 -8.54 24.81 21.91
N LEU A 330 -7.94 23.63 21.84
CA LEU A 330 -7.51 22.87 23.01
C LEU A 330 -6.06 22.40 22.84
N VAL A 331 -5.23 22.67 23.83
CA VAL A 331 -3.92 22.03 23.95
C VAL A 331 -4.14 20.61 24.49
N VAL A 332 -3.99 19.63 23.61
CA VAL A 332 -4.22 18.21 23.95
C VAL A 332 -3.03 17.62 24.68
N GLU A 333 -1.82 17.98 24.25
CA GLU A 333 -0.57 17.45 24.80
C GLU A 333 0.55 18.48 24.65
N ARG A 334 1.30 18.70 25.74
CA ARG A 334 2.55 19.49 25.68
C ARG A 334 3.75 18.57 25.56
N VAL A 335 4.64 18.92 24.65
CA VAL A 335 5.90 18.17 24.46
C VAL A 335 7.03 18.95 25.12
N ASN A 336 7.72 18.31 26.07
CA ASN A 336 8.92 18.88 26.64
C ASN A 336 10.04 18.79 25.59
N GLY A 337 10.53 19.93 25.13
CA GLY A 337 11.62 20.01 24.17
C GLY A 337 12.88 19.36 24.75
N VAL A 338 13.19 18.15 24.30
CA VAL A 338 14.38 17.40 24.72
C VAL A 338 15.61 17.77 23.87
N LEU A 339 15.38 18.36 22.71
CA LEU A 339 16.41 18.83 21.79
C LEU A 339 16.16 20.31 21.46
N ARG A 340 17.00 21.18 21.94
CA ARG A 340 17.16 22.56 21.49
C ARG A 340 18.44 22.68 20.70
#